data_82e9a6a896d5d304b7bf7e503d44ad9b
#
_entry.id   82e9a6a896d5d304b7bf7e503d44ad9b
#
_cell.length_a   1.000
_cell.length_b   1.000
_cell.length_c   1.000
_cell.angle_alpha   90.00
_cell.angle_beta   90.00
_cell.angle_gamma   90.00
#
_symmetry.space_group_name_H-M   'P 1'
#
loop_
_entity.id
_entity.type
_entity.pdbx_description
1 polymer ?
#
loop_
_entity_poly.entity_id
_entity_poly.type
_entity_poly.pdbx_seq_one_letter_code
_entity_poly.pdbx_strand_id
1 'polypeptide(L)'
;MKKLLLGTVLFAIPVVVSAQERPFGTLREQAAMQQQWLTKRLDTFLPGLMRTHGIDMWIVPMREYNEDPVFSSITAPETFAARRRTIYVFFDKCAAAGTAASAACVERIALGGTSQGGLFDARTSAKGVANPVNRRQAELWGDEQWLLLKDVVEERKPRVIGIDRSTVFAFSDGLSSGELQGMTEALGPAWASKFRNAERLPLELIASRLPEEEAFFEKMTALVWDMTQTMFSNHVIVPGTTRAKDLVWWWRQRTNDQGLGTWFQPSIDVQRQGATAKDLGDDPVIMPGDVLHCDVGITVARLNTDTQHLAYVLRRGESDAPAGLTAALANANAMQDIAMEEIRPGRTGNQILGSVLSRMKAKGITGTMYSHPIGLNGHGAGPLIGLWDYQDGVTGRGEARVIPSMWFSIELQATTPVPEWGGQAVQMAQEEDMIIDAGGRNRWARQRQNQLFLVRGAR
;
A
#
# COMPACT_ATOMS: atom_id res chain seq x y z
N MET A 1 -33.57 -16.75 71.25
CA MET A 1 -32.39 -16.40 70.43
C MET A 1 -32.80 -16.47 68.95
N LYS A 2 -33.12 -15.33 68.36
CA LYS A 2 -33.52 -15.23 66.92
C LYS A 2 -32.26 -14.90 66.12
N LYS A 3 -31.85 -15.77 65.21
CA LYS A 3 -30.72 -15.51 64.30
C LYS A 3 -31.25 -14.69 63.12
N LEU A 4 -30.71 -13.47 62.93
CA LEU A 4 -30.91 -12.61 61.81
C LEU A 4 -29.96 -13.12 60.68
N LEU A 5 -30.52 -13.57 59.55
CA LEU A 5 -29.74 -13.79 58.31
C LEU A 5 -29.69 -12.47 57.55
N LEU A 6 -28.49 -11.88 57.46
CA LEU A 6 -28.22 -10.78 56.53
C LEU A 6 -27.99 -11.38 55.12
N GLY A 7 -28.94 -11.19 54.23
CA GLY A 7 -28.77 -11.52 52.80
C GLY A 7 -28.02 -10.39 52.09
N THR A 8 -26.82 -10.68 51.60
CA THR A 8 -26.05 -9.76 50.74
C THR A 8 -26.63 -9.79 49.31
N VAL A 9 -27.29 -8.72 48.91
CA VAL A 9 -27.74 -8.55 47.52
C VAL A 9 -26.56 -8.06 46.71
N LEU A 10 -25.97 -8.89 45.86
CA LEU A 10 -25.00 -8.48 44.84
C LEU A 10 -25.75 -7.79 43.72
N PHE A 11 -25.59 -6.49 43.55
CA PHE A 11 -25.96 -5.75 42.38
C PHE A 11 -24.94 -6.06 41.26
N ALA A 12 -25.32 -6.86 40.30
CA ALA A 12 -24.60 -7.00 39.05
C ALA A 12 -24.77 -5.68 38.25
N ILE A 13 -23.72 -4.87 38.21
CA ILE A 13 -23.64 -3.71 37.32
C ILE A 13 -23.49 -4.28 35.90
N PRO A 14 -24.42 -3.99 34.96
CA PRO A 14 -24.23 -4.42 33.58
C PRO A 14 -22.98 -3.70 33.03
N VAL A 15 -21.95 -4.46 32.71
CA VAL A 15 -20.83 -3.95 31.92
C VAL A 15 -21.39 -3.71 30.52
N VAL A 16 -21.68 -2.45 30.21
CA VAL A 16 -21.94 -2.05 28.84
C VAL A 16 -20.64 -2.21 28.07
N VAL A 17 -20.47 -3.36 27.42
CA VAL A 17 -19.41 -3.54 26.45
C VAL A 17 -19.76 -2.59 25.31
N SER A 18 -19.07 -1.44 25.24
CA SER A 18 -19.14 -0.58 24.06
C SER A 18 -18.78 -1.44 22.85
N ALA A 19 -19.74 -1.58 21.92
CA ALA A 19 -19.45 -2.29 20.68
C ALA A 19 -18.29 -1.55 19.99
N GLN A 20 -17.22 -2.28 19.66
CA GLN A 20 -16.08 -1.71 18.94
C GLN A 20 -16.59 -1.10 17.63
N GLU A 21 -16.29 0.17 17.38
CA GLU A 21 -16.59 0.79 16.10
C GLU A 21 -15.89 0.00 14.98
N ARG A 22 -16.64 -0.42 13.98
CA ARG A 22 -16.11 -1.14 12.82
C ARG A 22 -16.58 -0.46 11.53
N PRO A 23 -15.90 0.64 11.13
CA PRO A 23 -16.37 1.46 10.01
C PRO A 23 -16.39 0.73 8.67
N PHE A 24 -15.66 -0.39 8.55
CA PHE A 24 -15.57 -1.21 7.34
C PHE A 24 -16.24 -2.59 7.49
N GLY A 25 -17.14 -2.75 8.45
CA GLY A 25 -17.85 -4.00 8.68
C GLY A 25 -17.02 -5.07 9.39
N THR A 26 -17.57 -6.29 9.43
CA THR A 26 -16.93 -7.45 10.06
C THR A 26 -15.82 -8.02 9.18
N LEU A 27 -14.90 -8.79 9.77
CA LEU A 27 -13.83 -9.47 9.01
C LEU A 27 -14.41 -10.43 7.95
N ARG A 28 -15.56 -11.06 8.21
CA ARG A 28 -16.23 -11.93 7.23
C ARG A 28 -16.73 -11.15 6.01
N GLU A 29 -17.33 -9.99 6.23
CA GLU A 29 -17.79 -9.10 5.15
C GLU A 29 -16.61 -8.59 4.33
N GLN A 30 -15.52 -8.17 5.00
CA GLN A 30 -14.30 -7.75 4.33
C GLN A 30 -13.68 -8.89 3.52
N ALA A 31 -13.63 -10.11 4.05
CA ALA A 31 -13.09 -11.27 3.34
C ALA A 31 -13.93 -11.60 2.10
N ALA A 32 -15.27 -11.57 2.21
CA ALA A 32 -16.16 -11.82 1.08
C ALA A 32 -15.97 -10.77 -0.03
N MET A 33 -15.83 -9.50 0.34
CA MET A 33 -15.54 -8.39 -0.58
C MET A 33 -14.18 -8.55 -1.27
N GLN A 34 -13.13 -8.82 -0.51
CA GLN A 34 -11.78 -9.04 -1.04
C GLN A 34 -11.72 -10.24 -2.00
N GLN A 35 -12.46 -11.31 -1.71
CA GLN A 35 -12.56 -12.48 -2.60
C GLN A 35 -13.17 -12.09 -3.95
N GLN A 36 -14.22 -11.27 -3.95
CA GLN A 36 -14.84 -10.77 -5.18
C GLN A 36 -13.87 -9.87 -5.97
N TRP A 37 -13.17 -8.96 -5.31
CA TRP A 37 -12.18 -8.11 -5.95
C TRP A 37 -11.03 -8.92 -6.54
N LEU A 38 -10.50 -9.89 -5.80
CA LEU A 38 -9.43 -10.74 -6.28
C LEU A 38 -9.84 -11.51 -7.54
N THR A 39 -11.02 -12.14 -7.50
CA THR A 39 -11.56 -12.84 -8.68
C THR A 39 -11.63 -11.91 -9.88
N LYS A 40 -12.24 -10.73 -9.69
CA LYS A 40 -12.43 -9.76 -10.77
C LYS A 40 -11.10 -9.18 -11.27
N ARG A 41 -10.12 -8.92 -10.39
CA ARG A 41 -8.79 -8.46 -10.79
C ARG A 41 -8.07 -9.49 -11.65
N LEU A 42 -8.07 -10.76 -11.24
CA LEU A 42 -7.47 -11.85 -12.00
C LEU A 42 -8.20 -12.10 -13.33
N ASP A 43 -9.49 -11.87 -13.40
CA ASP A 43 -10.28 -11.99 -14.63
C ASP A 43 -10.05 -10.83 -15.59
N THR A 44 -9.92 -9.61 -15.06
CA THR A 44 -9.87 -8.38 -15.86
C THR A 44 -8.46 -8.04 -16.30
N PHE A 45 -7.48 -8.09 -15.41
CA PHE A 45 -6.14 -7.57 -15.69
C PHE A 45 -5.14 -8.64 -16.12
N LEU A 46 -5.12 -9.81 -15.46
CA LEU A 46 -4.10 -10.81 -15.69
C LEU A 46 -3.99 -11.28 -17.15
N PRO A 47 -5.09 -11.59 -17.88
CA PRO A 47 -4.99 -12.04 -19.27
C PRO A 47 -4.33 -11.02 -20.17
N GLY A 48 -4.71 -9.74 -20.02
CA GLY A 48 -4.13 -8.62 -20.78
C GLY A 48 -2.66 -8.41 -20.46
N LEU A 49 -2.28 -8.47 -19.19
CA LEU A 49 -0.90 -8.31 -18.74
C LEU A 49 -0.01 -9.44 -19.24
N MET A 50 -0.44 -10.70 -19.16
CA MET A 50 0.30 -11.84 -19.72
C MET A 50 0.59 -11.63 -21.21
N ARG A 51 -0.39 -11.18 -21.99
CA ARG A 51 -0.22 -10.87 -23.42
C ARG A 51 0.70 -9.68 -23.67
N THR A 52 0.55 -8.60 -22.91
CA THR A 52 1.39 -7.41 -23.02
C THR A 52 2.86 -7.71 -22.79
N HIS A 53 3.15 -8.62 -21.83
CA HIS A 53 4.52 -9.00 -21.49
C HIS A 53 5.01 -10.27 -22.21
N GLY A 54 4.19 -10.85 -23.09
CA GLY A 54 4.58 -12.02 -23.91
C GLY A 54 4.85 -13.28 -23.09
N ILE A 55 4.13 -13.48 -21.99
CA ILE A 55 4.26 -14.61 -21.08
C ILE A 55 3.09 -15.56 -21.32
N ASP A 56 3.39 -16.78 -21.78
CA ASP A 56 2.35 -17.80 -21.97
C ASP A 56 2.01 -18.51 -20.64
N MET A 57 3.01 -18.74 -19.80
CA MET A 57 2.84 -19.35 -18.48
C MET A 57 3.63 -18.56 -17.45
N TRP A 58 2.99 -18.16 -16.35
CA TRP A 58 3.63 -17.52 -15.21
C TRP A 58 3.64 -18.51 -14.04
N ILE A 59 4.83 -18.82 -13.51
CA ILE A 59 5.03 -19.78 -12.43
C ILE A 59 5.53 -19.02 -11.20
N VAL A 60 4.82 -19.15 -10.09
CA VAL A 60 5.13 -18.49 -8.82
C VAL A 60 5.24 -19.54 -7.72
N PRO A 61 6.43 -20.16 -7.55
CA PRO A 61 6.70 -21.10 -6.46
C PRO A 61 7.05 -20.32 -5.19
N MET A 62 6.53 -20.77 -4.06
CA MET A 62 6.80 -20.17 -2.77
C MET A 62 6.68 -21.19 -1.64
N ARG A 63 7.25 -20.87 -0.49
CA ARG A 63 7.17 -21.67 0.74
C ARG A 63 6.65 -20.85 1.89
N GLU A 64 6.12 -21.53 2.89
CA GLU A 64 5.78 -20.92 4.19
C GLU A 64 7.00 -20.17 4.77
N TYR A 65 6.82 -18.93 5.18
CA TYR A 65 7.84 -17.97 5.63
C TYR A 65 8.78 -17.44 4.54
N ASN A 66 8.56 -17.82 3.29
CA ASN A 66 9.27 -17.28 2.13
C ASN A 66 8.30 -17.19 0.96
N GLU A 67 7.20 -16.47 1.19
CA GLU A 67 6.20 -16.16 0.18
C GLU A 67 6.76 -15.12 -0.78
N ASP A 68 6.37 -15.24 -2.04
CA ASP A 68 6.64 -14.24 -3.05
C ASP A 68 5.89 -12.93 -2.71
N PRO A 69 6.46 -11.75 -2.95
CA PRO A 69 5.77 -10.46 -2.71
C PRO A 69 4.40 -10.34 -3.40
N VAL A 70 4.19 -11.06 -4.50
CA VAL A 70 2.90 -11.10 -5.19
C VAL A 70 1.82 -11.90 -4.43
N PHE A 71 2.20 -12.67 -3.41
CA PHE A 71 1.33 -13.60 -2.68
C PHE A 71 -0.04 -12.99 -2.33
N SER A 72 -0.04 -11.85 -1.66
CA SER A 72 -1.29 -11.20 -1.22
C SER A 72 -2.15 -10.68 -2.37
N SER A 73 -1.58 -10.51 -3.57
CA SER A 73 -2.29 -10.03 -4.75
C SER A 73 -2.92 -11.14 -5.60
N ILE A 74 -2.54 -12.41 -5.35
CA ILE A 74 -3.04 -13.56 -6.09
C ILE A 74 -3.77 -14.58 -5.21
N THR A 75 -3.75 -14.42 -3.87
CA THR A 75 -4.36 -15.38 -2.93
C THR A 75 -5.59 -14.84 -2.23
N ALA A 76 -6.52 -15.75 -1.92
CA ALA A 76 -7.72 -15.44 -1.15
C ALA A 76 -7.42 -14.80 0.20
N PRO A 77 -8.31 -13.95 0.73
CA PRO A 77 -8.10 -13.28 2.01
C PRO A 77 -7.95 -14.23 3.21
N GLU A 78 -8.49 -15.43 3.11
CA GLU A 78 -8.37 -16.47 4.15
C GLU A 78 -7.06 -17.28 4.05
N THR A 79 -6.21 -17.00 3.05
CA THR A 79 -4.92 -17.68 2.86
C THR A 79 -3.82 -16.83 3.46
N PHE A 80 -3.27 -17.27 4.61
CA PHE A 80 -2.27 -16.51 5.37
C PHE A 80 -0.82 -16.92 5.07
N ALA A 81 -0.63 -18.09 4.47
CA ALA A 81 0.69 -18.61 4.15
C ALA A 81 0.64 -19.54 2.94
N ALA A 82 1.76 -19.66 2.25
CA ALA A 82 1.94 -20.60 1.12
C ALA A 82 1.93 -22.07 1.53
N ARG A 83 1.91 -22.32 2.83
CA ARG A 83 1.88 -23.62 3.46
C ARG A 83 2.83 -24.66 2.85
N ARG A 84 4.00 -24.89 3.47
CA ARG A 84 5.09 -25.75 3.00
C ARG A 84 5.65 -25.25 1.66
N ARG A 85 5.27 -25.86 0.54
CA ARG A 85 5.47 -25.32 -0.81
C ARG A 85 4.13 -25.27 -1.53
N THR A 86 3.79 -24.13 -2.10
CA THR A 86 2.68 -23.97 -3.03
C THR A 86 3.22 -23.33 -4.31
N ILE A 87 2.86 -23.89 -5.46
CA ILE A 87 3.23 -23.33 -6.75
C ILE A 87 1.96 -22.88 -7.45
N TYR A 88 1.84 -21.57 -7.65
CA TYR A 88 0.77 -21.00 -8.46
C TYR A 88 1.20 -20.94 -9.91
N VAL A 89 0.36 -21.46 -10.81
CA VAL A 89 0.60 -21.47 -12.25
C VAL A 89 -0.57 -20.78 -12.95
N PHE A 90 -0.25 -19.78 -13.76
CA PHE A 90 -1.18 -19.11 -14.65
C PHE A 90 -0.78 -19.42 -16.08
N PHE A 91 -1.68 -20.01 -16.86
CA PHE A 91 -1.40 -20.41 -18.24
C PHE A 91 -2.41 -19.85 -19.21
N ASP A 92 -1.96 -19.04 -20.18
CA ASP A 92 -2.79 -18.54 -21.26
C ASP A 92 -2.89 -19.57 -22.39
N LYS A 93 -3.91 -20.42 -22.33
CA LYS A 93 -4.19 -21.46 -23.33
C LYS A 93 -4.58 -20.90 -24.71
N CYS A 94 -4.95 -19.64 -24.79
CA CYS A 94 -5.32 -18.99 -26.06
C CYS A 94 -4.17 -18.23 -26.72
N ALA A 95 -2.99 -18.14 -26.10
CA ALA A 95 -1.86 -17.36 -26.61
C ALA A 95 -1.42 -17.83 -27.99
N ALA A 96 -1.36 -19.15 -28.21
CA ALA A 96 -0.94 -19.72 -29.48
C ALA A 96 -1.97 -19.51 -30.63
N ALA A 97 -3.26 -19.40 -30.28
CA ALA A 97 -4.33 -19.24 -31.26
C ALA A 97 -4.55 -17.79 -31.73
N GLY A 98 -3.84 -16.80 -31.14
CA GLY A 98 -4.03 -15.37 -31.45
C GLY A 98 -5.40 -14.81 -31.04
N THR A 99 -6.17 -15.55 -30.24
CA THR A 99 -7.47 -15.13 -29.74
C THR A 99 -7.31 -13.95 -28.75
N ALA A 100 -8.27 -13.05 -28.68
CA ALA A 100 -8.26 -11.95 -27.73
C ALA A 100 -8.11 -12.43 -26.29
N ALA A 101 -7.34 -11.70 -25.47
CA ALA A 101 -7.13 -12.01 -24.07
C ALA A 101 -8.47 -11.94 -23.31
N SER A 102 -8.78 -12.96 -22.50
CA SER A 102 -9.97 -13.00 -21.67
C SER A 102 -9.76 -13.91 -20.46
N ALA A 103 -10.60 -13.79 -19.44
CA ALA A 103 -10.60 -14.66 -18.27
C ALA A 103 -10.66 -16.14 -18.64
N ALA A 104 -11.46 -16.51 -19.64
CA ALA A 104 -11.62 -17.89 -20.10
C ALA A 104 -10.33 -18.47 -20.71
N CYS A 105 -9.38 -17.62 -21.13
CA CYS A 105 -8.10 -18.03 -21.68
C CYS A 105 -7.07 -18.40 -20.60
N VAL A 106 -7.19 -17.89 -19.37
CA VAL A 106 -6.18 -18.10 -18.32
C VAL A 106 -6.60 -19.21 -17.37
N GLU A 107 -5.89 -20.33 -17.43
CA GLU A 107 -5.99 -21.37 -16.40
C GLU A 107 -5.21 -20.91 -15.16
N ARG A 108 -5.80 -21.17 -13.98
CA ARG A 108 -5.20 -20.90 -12.67
C ARG A 108 -5.08 -22.20 -11.91
N ILE A 109 -3.88 -22.62 -11.61
CA ILE A 109 -3.60 -23.90 -10.97
C ILE A 109 -2.81 -23.64 -9.69
N ALA A 110 -3.18 -24.32 -8.59
CA ALA A 110 -2.46 -24.30 -7.33
C ALA A 110 -1.93 -25.69 -7.03
N LEU A 111 -0.62 -25.88 -7.10
CA LEU A 111 0.04 -27.14 -6.83
C LEU A 111 0.45 -27.20 -5.36
N GLY A 112 -0.09 -28.15 -4.61
CA GLY A 112 0.10 -28.28 -3.16
C GLY A 112 -0.74 -27.31 -2.33
N GLY A 113 -1.52 -26.44 -2.97
CA GLY A 113 -2.43 -25.48 -2.32
C GLY A 113 -3.89 -25.95 -2.30
N THR A 114 -4.78 -25.02 -2.07
CA THR A 114 -6.24 -25.21 -2.08
C THR A 114 -6.88 -24.45 -3.24
N SER A 115 -8.17 -24.73 -3.51
CA SER A 115 -8.92 -24.00 -4.55
C SER A 115 -9.20 -22.52 -4.20
N GLN A 116 -9.04 -22.13 -2.94
CA GLN A 116 -9.23 -20.76 -2.48
C GLN A 116 -10.58 -20.15 -2.94
N GLY A 117 -11.66 -20.87 -2.61
CA GLY A 117 -13.01 -20.42 -3.01
C GLY A 117 -13.29 -20.59 -4.51
N GLY A 118 -12.60 -21.51 -5.20
CA GLY A 118 -12.79 -21.78 -6.62
C GLY A 118 -11.94 -20.91 -7.56
N LEU A 119 -11.02 -20.11 -7.03
CA LEU A 119 -10.08 -19.31 -7.84
C LEU A 119 -9.11 -20.17 -8.62
N PHE A 120 -8.71 -21.34 -8.06
CA PHE A 120 -7.69 -22.22 -8.61
C PHE A 120 -8.19 -23.64 -8.78
N ASP A 121 -7.72 -24.32 -9.85
CA ASP A 121 -7.71 -25.77 -9.96
C ASP A 121 -6.62 -26.29 -9.01
N ALA A 122 -7.02 -26.80 -7.86
CA ALA A 122 -6.10 -27.30 -6.83
C ALA A 122 -5.65 -28.71 -7.17
N ARG A 123 -4.36 -28.89 -7.36
CA ARG A 123 -3.76 -30.20 -7.61
C ARG A 123 -2.87 -30.61 -6.45
N THR A 124 -3.12 -31.79 -5.91
CA THR A 124 -2.28 -32.44 -4.91
C THR A 124 -1.75 -33.73 -5.46
N SER A 125 -0.59 -34.18 -4.97
CA SER A 125 -0.05 -35.49 -5.36
C SER A 125 -1.06 -36.59 -5.03
N ALA A 126 -1.18 -37.57 -5.92
CA ALA A 126 -1.95 -38.77 -5.63
C ALA A 126 -1.40 -39.43 -4.36
N LYS A 127 -2.26 -39.68 -3.37
CA LYS A 127 -1.89 -40.37 -2.14
C LYS A 127 -1.19 -41.69 -2.49
N GLY A 128 0.11 -41.76 -2.29
CA GLY A 128 0.87 -43.02 -2.49
C GLY A 128 2.05 -42.95 -3.44
N VAL A 129 2.24 -41.88 -4.22
CA VAL A 129 3.37 -41.74 -5.14
C VAL A 129 4.63 -41.27 -4.41
N ALA A 130 4.49 -40.60 -3.31
CA ALA A 130 5.59 -40.06 -2.56
C ALA A 130 6.03 -41.02 -1.45
N ASN A 131 7.29 -41.32 -1.44
CA ASN A 131 8.05 -42.07 -0.45
C ASN A 131 7.27 -43.19 0.27
N PRO A 132 7.44 -44.47 -0.14
CA PRO A 132 6.73 -45.60 0.47
C PRO A 132 7.01 -45.80 1.96
N VAL A 133 8.09 -45.18 2.49
CA VAL A 133 8.50 -45.33 3.89
C VAL A 133 7.87 -44.29 4.79
N ASN A 134 7.53 -43.10 4.29
CA ASN A 134 6.98 -42.03 5.16
C ASN A 134 6.04 -41.05 4.44
N ARG A 135 4.81 -41.49 4.21
CA ARG A 135 3.76 -40.74 3.48
C ARG A 135 3.42 -39.37 4.10
N ARG A 136 3.78 -39.13 5.37
CA ARG A 136 3.53 -37.85 6.03
C ARG A 136 4.65 -36.84 5.84
N GLN A 137 5.88 -37.30 5.56
CA GLN A 137 7.02 -36.40 5.35
C GLN A 137 7.10 -35.84 3.93
N ALA A 138 6.60 -36.55 2.95
CA ALA A 138 6.63 -36.11 1.56
C ALA A 138 5.94 -34.75 1.38
N GLU A 139 4.71 -34.58 1.90
CA GLU A 139 4.03 -33.27 1.87
C GLU A 139 4.74 -32.17 2.68
N LEU A 140 5.58 -32.54 3.66
CA LEU A 140 6.31 -31.55 4.47
C LEU A 140 7.41 -30.86 3.66
N TRP A 141 8.07 -31.59 2.78
CA TRP A 141 9.21 -31.09 2.00
C TRP A 141 8.82 -30.58 0.61
N GLY A 142 7.62 -30.95 0.12
CA GLY A 142 7.02 -30.40 -1.07
C GLY A 142 7.70 -30.78 -2.39
N ASP A 143 8.39 -31.92 -2.46
CA ASP A 143 9.03 -32.36 -3.71
C ASP A 143 8.00 -32.83 -4.73
N GLU A 144 6.85 -33.31 -4.29
CA GLU A 144 5.75 -33.71 -5.17
C GLU A 144 5.19 -32.55 -5.99
N GLN A 145 5.24 -31.33 -5.48
CA GLN A 145 4.79 -30.16 -6.23
C GLN A 145 5.66 -29.92 -7.46
N TRP A 146 6.94 -30.29 -7.40
CA TRP A 146 7.81 -30.23 -8.58
C TRP A 146 7.42 -31.23 -9.66
N LEU A 147 7.00 -32.43 -9.27
CA LEU A 147 6.51 -33.44 -10.22
C LEU A 147 5.19 -32.97 -10.86
N LEU A 148 4.26 -32.46 -10.06
CA LEU A 148 3.02 -31.89 -10.57
C LEU A 148 3.27 -30.70 -11.51
N LEU A 149 4.26 -29.85 -11.20
CA LEU A 149 4.64 -28.75 -12.08
C LEU A 149 5.17 -29.25 -13.41
N LYS A 150 6.00 -30.28 -13.38
CA LYS A 150 6.52 -30.92 -14.62
C LYS A 150 5.39 -31.42 -15.50
N ASP A 151 4.42 -32.15 -14.91
CA ASP A 151 3.25 -32.65 -15.64
C ASP A 151 2.47 -31.52 -16.29
N VAL A 152 2.21 -30.42 -15.54
CA VAL A 152 1.51 -29.25 -16.07
C VAL A 152 2.26 -28.61 -17.23
N VAL A 153 3.58 -28.44 -17.11
CA VAL A 153 4.41 -27.82 -18.16
C VAL A 153 4.46 -28.70 -19.41
N GLU A 154 4.60 -30.00 -19.22
CA GLU A 154 4.66 -31.01 -20.36
C GLU A 154 3.31 -31.11 -21.08
N GLU A 155 2.18 -31.00 -20.36
CA GLU A 155 0.84 -31.01 -20.96
C GLU A 155 0.56 -29.72 -21.76
N ARG A 156 0.91 -28.54 -21.21
CA ARG A 156 0.57 -27.22 -21.78
C ARG A 156 1.59 -26.71 -22.79
N LYS A 157 2.82 -27.17 -22.72
CA LYS A 157 3.91 -26.83 -23.65
C LYS A 157 4.08 -25.33 -23.89
N PRO A 158 4.27 -24.52 -22.84
CA PRO A 158 4.42 -23.08 -22.98
C PRO A 158 5.65 -22.74 -23.83
N ARG A 159 5.57 -21.63 -24.58
CA ARG A 159 6.71 -21.10 -25.35
C ARG A 159 7.60 -20.22 -24.49
N VAL A 160 6.98 -19.44 -23.57
CA VAL A 160 7.63 -18.53 -22.64
C VAL A 160 7.10 -18.76 -21.24
N ILE A 161 8.00 -19.00 -20.29
CA ILE A 161 7.70 -19.19 -18.87
C ILE A 161 8.19 -17.97 -18.09
N GLY A 162 7.26 -17.19 -17.56
CA GLY A 162 7.55 -16.06 -16.65
C GLY A 162 7.92 -16.57 -15.26
N ILE A 163 8.97 -16.00 -14.68
CA ILE A 163 9.42 -16.27 -13.31
C ILE A 163 9.72 -14.95 -12.62
N ASP A 164 9.45 -14.86 -11.31
CA ASP A 164 9.59 -13.62 -10.56
C ASP A 164 11.02 -13.39 -10.10
N ARG A 165 11.81 -12.83 -11.00
CA ARG A 165 13.19 -12.38 -10.80
C ARG A 165 13.35 -10.97 -11.33
N SER A 166 13.97 -10.11 -10.54
CA SER A 166 14.29 -8.74 -10.92
C SER A 166 15.46 -8.22 -10.10
N THR A 167 16.28 -7.37 -10.69
CA THR A 167 17.30 -6.58 -9.98
C THR A 167 16.83 -5.17 -9.66
N VAL A 168 15.58 -4.83 -10.06
CA VAL A 168 15.01 -3.47 -9.95
C VAL A 168 13.77 -3.46 -9.08
N PHE A 169 12.84 -4.40 -9.31
CA PHE A 169 11.53 -4.39 -8.70
C PHE A 169 11.43 -5.49 -7.64
N ALA A 170 11.54 -5.11 -6.36
CA ALA A 170 11.40 -6.05 -5.25
C ALA A 170 10.07 -6.83 -5.28
N PHE A 171 8.99 -6.23 -5.79
CA PHE A 171 7.69 -6.89 -5.98
C PHE A 171 7.70 -8.02 -7.03
N SER A 172 8.74 -8.10 -7.83
CA SER A 172 8.89 -9.08 -8.91
C SER A 172 10.14 -9.93 -8.74
N ASP A 173 10.72 -9.97 -7.53
CA ASP A 173 11.95 -10.70 -7.19
C ASP A 173 11.72 -11.66 -6.00
N GLY A 174 10.60 -12.39 -6.03
CA GLY A 174 10.22 -13.30 -4.97
C GLY A 174 10.76 -14.73 -5.15
N LEU A 175 11.23 -15.10 -6.33
CA LEU A 175 11.76 -16.43 -6.59
C LEU A 175 13.13 -16.61 -5.92
N SER A 176 13.14 -17.31 -4.78
CA SER A 176 14.39 -17.59 -4.07
C SER A 176 15.32 -18.48 -4.89
N SER A 177 16.63 -18.42 -4.61
CA SER A 177 17.63 -19.24 -5.30
C SER A 177 17.36 -20.75 -5.15
N GLY A 178 16.87 -21.19 -3.97
CA GLY A 178 16.52 -22.59 -3.72
C GLY A 178 15.29 -23.04 -4.52
N GLU A 179 14.27 -22.21 -4.62
CA GLU A 179 13.08 -22.52 -5.44
C GLU A 179 13.42 -22.51 -6.94
N LEU A 180 14.27 -21.59 -7.39
CA LEU A 180 14.77 -21.58 -8.77
C LEU A 180 15.56 -22.86 -9.10
N GLN A 181 16.44 -23.29 -8.19
CA GLN A 181 17.21 -24.53 -8.37
C GLN A 181 16.27 -25.74 -8.46
N GLY A 182 15.37 -25.92 -7.49
CA GLY A 182 14.42 -27.05 -7.47
C GLY A 182 13.53 -27.09 -8.71
N MET A 183 13.02 -25.93 -9.15
CA MET A 183 12.24 -25.80 -10.37
C MET A 183 13.06 -26.18 -11.63
N THR A 184 14.30 -25.70 -11.70
CA THR A 184 15.20 -25.96 -12.84
C THR A 184 15.55 -27.46 -12.93
N GLU A 185 15.87 -28.10 -11.80
CA GLU A 185 16.16 -29.53 -11.72
C GLU A 185 14.94 -30.38 -12.13
N ALA A 186 13.75 -30.03 -11.63
CA ALA A 186 12.52 -30.76 -11.92
C ALA A 186 12.09 -30.66 -13.39
N LEU A 187 12.16 -29.47 -13.98
CA LEU A 187 11.73 -29.24 -15.35
C LEU A 187 12.80 -29.64 -16.38
N GLY A 188 14.06 -29.60 -16.00
CA GLY A 188 15.19 -29.87 -16.87
C GLY A 188 15.55 -28.74 -17.84
N PRO A 189 16.71 -28.85 -18.54
CA PRO A 189 17.29 -27.73 -19.28
C PRO A 189 16.45 -27.27 -20.47
N ALA A 190 15.67 -28.15 -21.10
CA ALA A 190 14.82 -27.81 -22.22
C ALA A 190 13.72 -26.81 -21.85
N TRP A 191 13.10 -26.95 -20.68
CA TRP A 191 12.10 -26.02 -20.17
C TRP A 191 12.73 -24.80 -19.50
N ALA A 192 13.82 -25.01 -18.76
CA ALA A 192 14.54 -23.89 -18.13
C ALA A 192 15.06 -22.85 -19.14
N SER A 193 15.39 -23.27 -20.37
CA SER A 193 15.77 -22.34 -21.46
C SER A 193 14.66 -21.37 -21.87
N LYS A 194 13.40 -21.64 -21.50
CA LYS A 194 12.24 -20.80 -21.77
C LYS A 194 11.93 -19.82 -20.66
N PHE A 195 12.67 -19.84 -19.55
CA PHE A 195 12.48 -18.89 -18.47
C PHE A 195 12.78 -17.46 -18.92
N ARG A 196 11.90 -16.55 -18.52
CA ARG A 196 12.04 -15.10 -18.69
C ARG A 196 11.64 -14.41 -17.39
N ASN A 197 12.37 -13.37 -17.03
CA ASN A 197 11.99 -12.55 -15.90
C ASN A 197 10.63 -11.91 -16.20
N ALA A 198 9.66 -12.12 -15.31
CA ALA A 198 8.30 -11.58 -15.48
C ALA A 198 8.23 -10.08 -15.19
N GLU A 199 9.13 -9.58 -14.35
CA GLU A 199 9.36 -8.19 -13.95
C GLU A 199 8.10 -7.31 -13.86
N ARG A 200 7.59 -6.87 -15.02
CA ARG A 200 6.46 -5.94 -15.08
C ARG A 200 5.10 -6.60 -14.90
N LEU A 201 4.97 -7.89 -15.17
CA LEU A 201 3.70 -8.60 -15.01
C LEU A 201 3.20 -8.57 -13.55
N PRO A 202 3.96 -9.08 -12.54
CA PRO A 202 3.54 -8.98 -11.15
C PRO A 202 3.41 -7.53 -10.67
N LEU A 203 4.34 -6.64 -11.07
CA LEU A 203 4.32 -5.23 -10.71
C LEU A 203 3.01 -4.55 -11.14
N GLU A 204 2.61 -4.69 -12.39
CA GLU A 204 1.41 -4.07 -12.94
C GLU A 204 0.13 -4.75 -12.44
N LEU A 205 0.15 -6.05 -12.15
CA LEU A 205 -0.97 -6.74 -11.50
C LEU A 205 -1.22 -6.23 -10.08
N ILE A 206 -0.16 -6.03 -9.29
CA ILE A 206 -0.26 -5.45 -7.95
C ILE A 206 -0.80 -4.02 -8.02
N ALA A 207 -0.33 -3.24 -8.98
CA ALA A 207 -0.68 -1.83 -9.14
C ALA A 207 -2.10 -1.57 -9.64
N SER A 208 -2.67 -2.52 -10.42
CA SER A 208 -3.99 -2.32 -11.07
C SER A 208 -5.14 -2.39 -10.07
N ARG A 209 -6.04 -1.40 -10.11
CA ARG A 209 -7.18 -1.23 -9.22
C ARG A 209 -8.51 -1.33 -9.96
N LEU A 210 -9.52 -1.88 -9.30
CA LEU A 210 -10.89 -1.94 -9.81
C LEU A 210 -11.69 -0.69 -9.41
N PRO A 211 -12.67 -0.26 -10.20
CA PRO A 211 -13.58 0.81 -9.78
C PRO A 211 -14.29 0.54 -8.45
N GLU A 212 -14.57 -0.72 -8.13
CA GLU A 212 -15.19 -1.11 -6.86
C GLU A 212 -14.25 -0.93 -5.66
N GLU A 213 -12.94 -1.05 -5.86
CA GLU A 213 -11.94 -0.74 -4.84
C GLU A 213 -11.86 0.77 -4.57
N GLU A 214 -12.11 1.63 -5.58
CA GLU A 214 -12.06 3.09 -5.44
C GLU A 214 -13.04 3.62 -4.40
N ALA A 215 -14.30 3.20 -4.44
CA ALA A 215 -15.31 3.63 -3.48
C ALA A 215 -14.99 3.22 -2.03
N PHE A 216 -14.32 2.09 -1.85
CA PHE A 216 -13.84 1.65 -0.53
C PHE A 216 -12.64 2.49 -0.08
N PHE A 217 -11.71 2.77 -0.98
CA PHE A 217 -10.55 3.61 -0.72
C PHE A 217 -10.93 5.05 -0.36
N GLU A 218 -11.92 5.64 -1.02
CA GLU A 218 -12.49 6.94 -0.67
C GLU A 218 -13.05 6.97 0.76
N LYS A 219 -13.67 5.88 1.22
CA LYS A 219 -14.11 5.76 2.62
C LYS A 219 -12.94 5.67 3.59
N MET A 220 -11.84 4.99 3.19
CA MET A 220 -10.63 4.94 4.00
C MET A 220 -9.99 6.31 4.16
N THR A 221 -9.81 7.05 3.06
CA THR A 221 -9.24 8.40 3.07
C THR A 221 -10.13 9.38 3.83
N ALA A 222 -11.46 9.26 3.74
CA ALA A 222 -12.39 10.06 4.52
C ALA A 222 -12.21 9.85 6.03
N LEU A 223 -12.07 8.59 6.47
CA LEU A 223 -11.81 8.27 7.87
C LEU A 223 -10.47 8.83 8.35
N VAL A 224 -9.41 8.71 7.54
CA VAL A 224 -8.09 9.29 7.85
C VAL A 224 -8.19 10.80 8.05
N TRP A 225 -8.92 11.50 7.19
CA TRP A 225 -9.18 12.92 7.33
C TRP A 225 -9.88 13.28 8.65
N ASP A 226 -10.94 12.56 9.00
CA ASP A 226 -11.69 12.79 10.24
C ASP A 226 -10.82 12.51 11.47
N MET A 227 -10.01 11.46 11.43
CA MET A 227 -9.05 11.14 12.49
C MET A 227 -7.97 12.22 12.62
N THR A 228 -7.41 12.71 11.50
CA THR A 228 -6.39 13.75 11.50
C THR A 228 -6.92 15.08 12.02
N GLN A 229 -8.11 15.47 11.61
CA GLN A 229 -8.78 16.68 12.16
C GLN A 229 -9.02 16.57 13.67
N THR A 230 -9.40 15.39 14.15
CA THR A 230 -9.56 15.14 15.58
C THR A 230 -8.24 15.21 16.30
N MET A 231 -7.19 14.57 15.76
CA MET A 231 -5.83 14.58 16.32
C MET A 231 -5.28 16.02 16.42
N PHE A 232 -5.45 16.82 15.37
CA PHE A 232 -5.02 18.22 15.31
C PHE A 232 -6.10 19.19 15.86
N SER A 233 -6.71 18.83 16.98
CA SER A 233 -7.69 19.65 17.67
C SER A 233 -7.46 19.68 19.18
N ASN A 234 -8.17 20.53 19.88
CA ASN A 234 -8.14 20.60 21.35
C ASN A 234 -8.82 19.41 22.06
N HIS A 235 -9.37 18.46 21.31
CA HIS A 235 -9.78 17.16 21.88
C HIS A 235 -8.58 16.31 22.25
N VAL A 236 -7.43 16.49 21.56
CA VAL A 236 -6.21 15.72 21.77
C VAL A 236 -5.05 16.59 22.23
N ILE A 237 -4.91 17.80 21.69
CA ILE A 237 -3.78 18.70 21.98
C ILE A 237 -4.15 19.71 23.07
N VAL A 238 -3.37 19.70 24.15
CA VAL A 238 -3.30 20.73 25.16
C VAL A 238 -1.96 21.46 25.01
N PRO A 239 -1.91 22.64 24.36
CA PRO A 239 -0.67 23.38 24.17
C PRO A 239 0.07 23.64 25.48
N GLY A 240 1.39 23.44 25.49
CA GLY A 240 2.23 23.52 26.69
C GLY A 240 2.31 22.22 27.50
N THR A 241 1.54 21.17 27.14
CA THR A 241 1.50 19.90 27.86
C THR A 241 1.69 18.70 26.93
N THR A 242 0.90 18.61 25.86
CA THR A 242 0.94 17.51 24.90
C THR A 242 2.26 17.50 24.13
N ARG A 243 2.86 16.33 23.98
CA ARG A 243 4.09 16.11 23.22
C ARG A 243 3.80 15.53 21.83
N ALA A 244 4.75 15.67 20.93
CA ALA A 244 4.63 15.11 19.59
C ALA A 244 4.35 13.60 19.60
N LYS A 245 5.05 12.81 20.45
CA LYS A 245 4.84 11.37 20.59
C LYS A 245 3.49 10.99 21.20
N ASP A 246 2.84 11.86 21.96
CA ASP A 246 1.49 11.61 22.45
C ASP A 246 0.48 11.49 21.29
N LEU A 247 0.66 12.29 20.24
CA LEU A 247 -0.17 12.23 19.03
C LEU A 247 0.09 10.93 18.23
N VAL A 248 1.35 10.50 18.13
CA VAL A 248 1.73 9.23 17.49
C VAL A 248 1.00 8.07 18.17
N TRP A 249 1.04 8.00 19.49
CA TRP A 249 0.39 6.92 20.23
C TRP A 249 -1.11 7.05 20.25
N TRP A 250 -1.67 8.27 20.26
CA TRP A 250 -3.09 8.50 20.09
C TRP A 250 -3.58 7.93 18.74
N TRP A 251 -2.88 8.22 17.64
CA TRP A 251 -3.21 7.70 16.31
C TRP A 251 -3.19 6.17 16.29
N ARG A 252 -2.11 5.57 16.81
CA ARG A 252 -1.96 4.12 16.89
C ARG A 252 -3.08 3.48 17.68
N GLN A 253 -3.41 4.05 18.84
CA GLN A 253 -4.49 3.53 19.69
C GLN A 253 -5.84 3.68 19.00
N ARG A 254 -6.13 4.85 18.43
CA ARG A 254 -7.39 5.12 17.72
C ARG A 254 -7.59 4.18 16.53
N THR A 255 -6.54 3.91 15.75
CA THR A 255 -6.54 2.95 14.65
C THR A 255 -6.89 1.55 15.16
N ASN A 256 -6.23 1.09 16.21
CA ASN A 256 -6.47 -0.21 16.83
C ASN A 256 -7.89 -0.33 17.40
N ASP A 257 -8.41 0.69 18.06
CA ASP A 257 -9.75 0.70 18.66
C ASP A 257 -10.86 0.55 17.62
N GLN A 258 -10.61 1.02 16.40
CA GLN A 258 -11.51 0.85 15.26
C GLN A 258 -11.34 -0.49 14.52
N GLY A 259 -10.40 -1.34 14.97
CA GLY A 259 -10.10 -2.62 14.34
C GLY A 259 -9.39 -2.50 13.00
N LEU A 260 -8.61 -1.43 12.82
CA LEU A 260 -7.83 -1.15 11.63
C LEU A 260 -6.35 -1.49 11.85
N GLY A 261 -5.62 -1.68 10.76
CA GLY A 261 -4.16 -1.80 10.74
C GLY A 261 -3.47 -0.49 10.39
N THR A 262 -2.14 -0.50 10.51
CA THR A 262 -1.25 0.52 9.95
C THR A 262 -0.04 -0.21 9.35
N TRP A 263 0.56 0.35 8.33
CA TRP A 263 1.66 -0.28 7.61
C TRP A 263 3.02 0.39 7.90
N PHE A 264 3.01 1.55 8.56
CA PHE A 264 4.21 2.23 9.05
C PHE A 264 3.94 2.91 10.40
N GLN A 265 5.01 3.32 11.07
CA GLN A 265 4.91 4.07 12.32
C GLN A 265 4.56 5.53 11.98
N PRO A 266 3.43 6.06 12.44
CA PRO A 266 3.10 7.48 12.24
C PRO A 266 4.18 8.40 12.78
N SER A 267 4.37 9.54 12.14
CA SER A 267 5.28 10.59 12.62
C SER A 267 4.56 11.91 12.86
N ILE A 268 5.09 12.69 13.80
CA ILE A 268 4.65 14.05 14.11
C ILE A 268 5.89 14.92 14.23
N ASP A 269 5.99 15.91 13.35
CA ASP A 269 7.06 16.88 13.35
C ASP A 269 6.55 18.24 13.80
N VAL A 270 7.44 19.01 14.43
CA VAL A 270 7.14 20.35 14.92
C VAL A 270 8.14 21.35 14.36
N GLN A 271 7.63 22.42 13.76
CA GLN A 271 8.43 23.57 13.37
C GLN A 271 8.04 24.76 14.23
N ARG A 272 9.04 25.45 14.80
CA ARG A 272 8.86 26.58 15.72
C ARG A 272 9.68 27.76 15.29
N GLN A 273 9.14 28.95 15.38
CA GLN A 273 9.84 30.19 15.13
C GLN A 273 11.09 30.30 16.02
N GLY A 274 12.24 30.53 15.39
CA GLY A 274 13.53 30.73 16.07
C GLY A 274 14.20 29.45 16.58
N ALA A 275 13.66 28.27 16.28
CA ALA A 275 14.22 26.99 16.66
C ALA A 275 14.53 26.10 15.43
N THR A 276 15.54 25.28 15.53
CA THR A 276 15.83 24.20 14.58
C THR A 276 15.23 22.89 15.09
N ALA A 277 15.13 21.87 14.23
CA ALA A 277 14.73 20.53 14.64
C ALA A 277 15.63 19.97 15.76
N LYS A 278 16.94 20.29 15.72
CA LYS A 278 17.90 19.88 16.75
C LYS A 278 17.58 20.51 18.11
N ASP A 279 17.15 21.80 18.14
CA ASP A 279 16.79 22.50 19.37
C ASP A 279 15.52 21.93 19.98
N LEU A 280 14.58 21.44 19.17
CA LEU A 280 13.33 20.85 19.62
C LEU A 280 13.50 19.40 20.10
N GLY A 281 14.47 18.66 19.55
CA GLY A 281 14.68 17.23 19.83
C GLY A 281 13.57 16.33 19.29
N ASP A 282 13.60 15.05 19.68
CA ASP A 282 12.76 13.99 19.08
C ASP A 282 11.32 13.93 19.64
N ASP A 283 11.01 14.69 20.67
CA ASP A 283 9.70 14.67 21.35
C ASP A 283 9.36 16.02 21.96
N PRO A 284 9.23 17.09 21.18
CA PRO A 284 8.94 18.41 21.69
C PRO A 284 7.55 18.51 22.30
N VAL A 285 7.44 19.34 23.36
CA VAL A 285 6.13 19.82 23.83
C VAL A 285 5.57 20.79 22.80
N ILE A 286 4.33 20.57 22.38
CA ILE A 286 3.60 21.42 21.43
C ILE A 286 3.24 22.73 22.09
N MET A 287 3.63 23.86 21.49
CA MET A 287 3.48 25.19 22.04
C MET A 287 2.64 26.09 21.10
N PRO A 288 2.00 27.14 21.61
CA PRO A 288 1.38 28.17 20.77
C PRO A 288 2.40 28.79 19.79
N GLY A 289 2.03 28.83 18.53
CA GLY A 289 2.89 29.31 17.42
C GLY A 289 3.61 28.22 16.66
N ASP A 290 3.47 26.94 17.07
CA ASP A 290 4.05 25.83 16.35
C ASP A 290 3.27 25.48 15.07
N VAL A 291 3.99 25.11 14.03
CA VAL A 291 3.47 24.37 12.87
C VAL A 291 3.70 22.89 13.13
N LEU A 292 2.63 22.11 13.05
CA LEU A 292 2.66 20.66 13.21
C LEU A 292 2.51 20.02 11.84
N HIS A 293 3.23 18.94 11.64
CA HIS A 293 3.12 18.05 10.48
C HIS A 293 2.84 16.63 10.98
N CYS A 294 1.97 15.90 10.30
CA CYS A 294 1.81 14.47 10.54
C CYS A 294 1.98 13.70 9.23
N ASP A 295 2.51 12.48 9.37
CA ASP A 295 2.53 11.47 8.35
C ASP A 295 1.84 10.22 8.90
N VAL A 296 0.70 9.85 8.30
CA VAL A 296 -0.24 8.86 8.85
C VAL A 296 -0.92 8.04 7.77
N GLY A 297 -1.13 6.76 8.07
CA GLY A 297 -1.84 5.85 7.18
C GLY A 297 -2.58 4.75 7.93
N ILE A 298 -3.55 4.14 7.27
CA ILE A 298 -4.27 2.97 7.76
C ILE A 298 -4.24 1.83 6.75
N THR A 299 -4.41 0.61 7.25
CA THR A 299 -4.57 -0.60 6.43
C THR A 299 -5.94 -1.22 6.70
N VAL A 300 -6.72 -1.43 5.65
CA VAL A 300 -8.01 -2.13 5.70
C VAL A 300 -8.16 -3.01 4.47
N ALA A 301 -8.59 -4.25 4.66
CA ALA A 301 -8.84 -5.18 3.55
C ALA A 301 -7.64 -5.30 2.57
N ARG A 302 -6.42 -5.28 3.09
CA ARG A 302 -5.14 -5.25 2.34
C ARG A 302 -4.88 -3.97 1.54
N LEU A 303 -5.75 -2.96 1.61
CA LEU A 303 -5.49 -1.64 1.03
C LEU A 303 -4.88 -0.72 2.06
N ASN A 304 -4.01 0.18 1.62
CA ASN A 304 -3.29 1.14 2.45
C ASN A 304 -3.57 2.55 1.97
N THR A 305 -3.65 3.50 2.91
CA THR A 305 -3.62 4.94 2.66
C THR A 305 -2.31 5.52 3.12
N ASP A 306 -1.94 6.67 2.58
CA ASP A 306 -0.78 7.46 2.99
C ASP A 306 -1.08 8.94 2.83
N THR A 307 -0.99 9.72 3.93
CA THR A 307 -1.34 11.12 3.88
C THR A 307 -0.52 11.95 4.87
N GLN A 308 -0.13 13.15 4.46
CA GLN A 308 0.55 14.13 5.31
C GLN A 308 -0.26 15.41 5.38
N HIS A 309 -0.49 15.88 6.59
CA HIS A 309 -1.29 17.09 6.86
C HIS A 309 -0.59 18.01 7.85
N LEU A 310 -1.00 19.27 7.83
CA LEU A 310 -0.41 20.35 8.57
C LEU A 310 -1.41 21.03 9.50
N ALA A 311 -0.94 21.43 10.69
CA ALA A 311 -1.72 22.22 11.63
C ALA A 311 -0.90 23.40 12.16
N TYR A 312 -1.59 24.42 12.66
CA TYR A 312 -1.00 25.53 13.35
C TYR A 312 -1.62 25.71 14.74
N VAL A 313 -0.78 25.87 15.74
CA VAL A 313 -1.21 26.12 17.13
C VAL A 313 -1.32 27.62 17.35
N LEU A 314 -2.54 28.12 17.41
CA LEU A 314 -2.81 29.54 17.55
C LEU A 314 -2.16 30.15 18.81
N ARG A 315 -1.53 31.31 18.66
CA ARG A 315 -1.11 32.15 19.80
C ARG A 315 -2.30 32.87 20.42
N ARG A 316 -2.11 33.41 21.59
CA ARG A 316 -3.14 34.19 22.25
C ARG A 316 -3.55 35.40 21.40
N GLY A 317 -4.84 35.50 21.10
CA GLY A 317 -5.41 36.57 20.28
C GLY A 317 -5.43 36.32 18.79
N GLU A 318 -4.81 35.22 18.30
CA GLU A 318 -4.93 34.83 16.90
C GLU A 318 -6.24 34.08 16.66
N SER A 319 -6.85 34.31 15.51
CA SER A 319 -8.05 33.61 15.03
C SER A 319 -7.74 32.69 13.84
N ASP A 320 -6.56 32.86 13.20
CA ASP A 320 -6.10 32.12 12.04
C ASP A 320 -4.58 32.05 12.05
N ALA A 321 -4.02 31.21 11.17
CA ALA A 321 -2.58 31.12 10.95
C ALA A 321 -2.02 32.40 10.32
N PRO A 322 -0.77 32.79 10.60
CA PRO A 322 -0.09 33.91 9.94
C PRO A 322 -0.15 33.80 8.40
N ALA A 323 -0.27 34.93 7.72
CA ALA A 323 -0.39 34.98 6.27
C ALA A 323 0.78 34.31 5.53
N GLY A 324 2.00 34.42 6.06
CA GLY A 324 3.18 33.76 5.51
C GLY A 324 3.09 32.23 5.58
N LEU A 325 2.49 31.65 6.62
CA LEU A 325 2.27 30.20 6.72
C LEU A 325 1.18 29.73 5.74
N THR A 326 0.11 30.54 5.59
CA THR A 326 -0.92 30.25 4.58
C THR A 326 -0.35 30.31 3.16
N ALA A 327 0.53 31.27 2.87
CA ALA A 327 1.22 31.36 1.59
C ALA A 327 2.19 30.17 1.36
N ALA A 328 2.87 29.72 2.42
CA ALA A 328 3.73 28.54 2.36
C ALA A 328 2.94 27.26 2.00
N LEU A 329 1.77 27.06 2.60
CA LEU A 329 0.85 25.97 2.26
C LEU A 329 0.38 26.08 0.80
N ALA A 330 0.06 27.30 0.34
CA ALA A 330 -0.34 27.53 -1.06
C ALA A 330 0.77 27.15 -2.06
N ASN A 331 2.04 27.34 -1.72
CA ASN A 331 3.17 26.89 -2.55
C ASN A 331 3.23 25.34 -2.66
N ALA A 332 3.04 24.63 -1.55
CA ALA A 332 2.98 23.16 -1.57
C ALA A 332 1.76 22.69 -2.39
N ASN A 333 0.61 23.33 -2.23
CA ASN A 333 -0.58 23.06 -3.04
C ASN A 333 -0.33 23.28 -4.55
N ALA A 334 0.40 24.32 -4.90
CA ALA A 334 0.75 24.58 -6.30
C ALA A 334 1.68 23.50 -6.87
N MET A 335 2.56 22.91 -6.06
CA MET A 335 3.35 21.73 -6.47
C MET A 335 2.46 20.50 -6.68
N GLN A 336 1.51 20.23 -5.78
CA GLN A 336 0.55 19.13 -5.93
C GLN A 336 -0.31 19.30 -7.20
N ASP A 337 -0.73 20.53 -7.54
CA ASP A 337 -1.45 20.79 -8.79
C ASP A 337 -0.60 20.42 -10.01
N ILE A 338 0.68 20.81 -10.01
CA ILE A 338 1.60 20.44 -11.09
C ILE A 338 1.76 18.92 -11.16
N ALA A 339 1.94 18.23 -10.02
CA ALA A 339 2.08 16.79 -9.98
C ALA A 339 0.82 16.08 -10.51
N MET A 340 -0.36 16.54 -10.11
CA MET A 340 -1.66 16.06 -10.61
C MET A 340 -1.79 16.18 -12.15
N GLU A 341 -1.25 17.21 -12.74
CA GLU A 341 -1.26 17.40 -14.19
C GLU A 341 -0.23 16.52 -14.90
N GLU A 342 0.92 16.27 -14.29
CA GLU A 342 2.06 15.57 -14.91
C GLU A 342 1.97 14.05 -14.78
N ILE A 343 1.36 13.53 -13.72
CA ILE A 343 1.16 12.08 -13.52
C ILE A 343 0.09 11.60 -14.49
N ARG A 344 0.52 11.00 -15.59
CA ARG A 344 -0.38 10.53 -16.67
C ARG A 344 0.04 9.15 -17.17
N PRO A 345 -0.92 8.30 -17.56
CA PRO A 345 -0.61 7.02 -18.18
C PRO A 345 0.38 7.14 -19.34
N GLY A 346 1.35 6.23 -19.39
CA GLY A 346 2.40 6.18 -20.40
C GLY A 346 3.68 6.95 -20.07
N ARG A 347 3.64 7.91 -19.13
CA ARG A 347 4.84 8.62 -18.67
C ARG A 347 5.61 7.81 -17.63
N THR A 348 6.94 7.95 -17.61
CA THR A 348 7.78 7.36 -16.56
C THR A 348 7.86 8.27 -15.34
N GLY A 349 8.20 7.70 -14.17
CA GLY A 349 8.42 8.48 -12.95
C GLY A 349 9.45 9.59 -13.14
N ASN A 350 10.56 9.29 -13.84
CA ASN A 350 11.63 10.27 -14.10
C ASN A 350 11.18 11.40 -15.05
N GLN A 351 10.36 11.08 -16.05
CA GLN A 351 9.77 12.13 -16.93
C GLN A 351 8.84 13.06 -16.15
N ILE A 352 8.07 12.50 -15.21
CA ILE A 352 7.17 13.27 -14.35
C ILE A 352 7.98 14.16 -13.42
N LEU A 353 8.95 13.59 -12.71
CA LEU A 353 9.85 14.33 -11.80
C LEU A 353 10.47 15.53 -12.49
N GLY A 354 11.12 15.32 -13.66
CA GLY A 354 11.76 16.40 -14.40
C GLY A 354 10.80 17.53 -14.80
N SER A 355 9.58 17.17 -15.22
CA SER A 355 8.55 18.16 -15.53
C SER A 355 8.07 18.92 -14.32
N VAL A 356 7.78 18.24 -13.20
CA VAL A 356 7.32 18.87 -11.95
C VAL A 356 8.36 19.84 -11.44
N LEU A 357 9.64 19.42 -11.31
CA LEU A 357 10.73 20.26 -10.83
C LEU A 357 10.96 21.49 -11.73
N SER A 358 10.90 21.32 -13.05
CA SER A 358 11.01 22.43 -14.00
C SER A 358 9.89 23.44 -13.85
N ARG A 359 8.65 22.98 -13.75
CA ARG A 359 7.46 23.84 -13.62
C ARG A 359 7.38 24.55 -12.28
N MET A 360 7.73 23.88 -11.17
CA MET A 360 7.79 24.54 -9.86
C MET A 360 8.88 25.62 -9.82
N LYS A 361 10.06 25.34 -10.40
CA LYS A 361 11.15 26.35 -10.49
C LYS A 361 10.70 27.57 -11.28
N ALA A 362 9.96 27.39 -12.39
CA ALA A 362 9.41 28.49 -13.19
C ALA A 362 8.40 29.36 -12.41
N LYS A 363 7.74 28.78 -11.36
CA LYS A 363 6.87 29.50 -10.43
C LYS A 363 7.59 30.08 -9.21
N GLY A 364 8.92 29.94 -9.12
CA GLY A 364 9.71 30.39 -7.97
C GLY A 364 9.50 29.55 -6.71
N ILE A 365 8.97 28.32 -6.83
CA ILE A 365 8.77 27.41 -5.71
C ILE A 365 10.04 26.58 -5.52
N THR A 366 10.55 26.55 -4.29
CA THR A 366 11.65 25.66 -3.86
C THR A 366 11.03 24.46 -3.11
N GLY A 367 11.49 23.24 -3.43
CA GLY A 367 11.01 22.05 -2.76
C GLY A 367 11.53 20.77 -3.39
N THR A 368 11.07 19.64 -2.87
CA THR A 368 11.40 18.28 -3.31
C THR A 368 10.12 17.47 -3.52
N MET A 369 10.23 16.43 -4.34
CA MET A 369 9.14 15.51 -4.61
C MET A 369 9.59 14.07 -4.35
N TYR A 370 8.76 13.34 -3.63
CA TYR A 370 8.82 11.90 -3.48
C TYR A 370 7.39 11.38 -3.55
N SER A 371 6.98 10.88 -4.71
CA SER A 371 5.63 10.35 -4.89
C SER A 371 5.71 8.92 -5.40
N HIS A 372 4.79 8.11 -4.95
CA HIS A 372 4.81 6.67 -5.19
C HIS A 372 3.40 6.13 -5.43
N PRO A 373 3.25 4.97 -6.09
CA PRO A 373 1.98 4.26 -6.13
C PRO A 373 1.55 3.83 -4.73
N ILE A 374 0.23 3.70 -4.52
CA ILE A 374 -0.39 3.22 -3.28
C ILE A 374 -1.46 2.17 -3.61
N GLY A 375 -1.84 1.36 -2.64
CA GLY A 375 -2.89 0.35 -2.79
C GLY A 375 -2.64 -0.87 -1.94
N LEU A 376 -2.36 -2.04 -2.55
CA LEU A 376 -2.06 -3.27 -1.77
C LEU A 376 -0.77 -3.15 -0.93
N ASN A 377 0.09 -2.22 -1.27
CA ASN A 377 1.27 -1.87 -0.50
C ASN A 377 1.26 -0.36 -0.33
N GLY A 378 1.80 0.14 0.78
CA GLY A 378 1.91 1.56 1.03
C GLY A 378 2.88 2.22 0.06
N HIS A 379 4.18 1.95 0.13
CA HIS A 379 5.10 2.25 -0.96
C HIS A 379 4.88 1.25 -2.09
N GLY A 380 3.89 1.54 -2.94
CA GLY A 380 3.27 0.60 -3.85
C GLY A 380 4.12 0.17 -5.05
N ALA A 381 3.60 -0.82 -5.76
CA ALA A 381 4.19 -1.33 -7.00
C ALA A 381 3.99 -0.35 -8.15
N GLY A 382 5.06 0.03 -8.83
CA GLY A 382 4.99 0.93 -10.00
C GLY A 382 6.11 1.97 -10.04
N PRO A 383 5.92 3.06 -10.80
CA PRO A 383 6.92 4.10 -10.99
C PRO A 383 7.14 4.91 -9.70
N LEU A 384 8.39 5.14 -9.37
CA LEU A 384 8.79 6.05 -8.29
C LEU A 384 9.12 7.42 -8.88
N ILE A 385 8.66 8.49 -8.25
CA ILE A 385 8.83 9.87 -8.71
C ILE A 385 9.66 10.63 -7.68
N GLY A 386 10.98 10.66 -7.88
CA GLY A 386 11.94 11.26 -6.96
C GLY A 386 12.23 10.41 -5.72
N LEU A 387 13.17 10.89 -4.93
CA LEU A 387 13.51 10.45 -3.58
C LEU A 387 13.78 11.71 -2.75
N TRP A 388 13.55 11.69 -1.46
CA TRP A 388 13.76 12.85 -0.58
C TRP A 388 15.16 13.44 -0.69
N ASP A 389 16.17 12.59 -0.79
CA ASP A 389 17.59 12.93 -0.83
C ASP A 389 18.16 12.95 -2.26
N TYR A 390 17.38 12.63 -3.29
CA TYR A 390 17.84 12.57 -4.66
C TYR A 390 16.76 12.94 -5.69
N GLN A 391 16.94 14.09 -6.36
CA GLN A 391 15.98 14.67 -7.29
C GLN A 391 16.39 14.59 -8.78
N ASP A 392 17.48 13.87 -9.10
CA ASP A 392 17.99 13.77 -10.48
C ASP A 392 17.44 12.54 -11.24
N GLY A 393 16.45 11.87 -10.65
CA GLY A 393 15.82 10.68 -11.21
C GLY A 393 16.16 9.40 -10.46
N VAL A 394 15.31 8.40 -10.58
CA VAL A 394 15.45 7.10 -9.90
C VAL A 394 15.74 6.02 -10.92
N THR A 395 16.95 5.48 -10.91
CA THR A 395 17.34 4.40 -11.80
C THR A 395 16.45 3.17 -11.59
N GLY A 396 15.98 2.57 -12.68
CA GLY A 396 15.14 1.39 -12.68
C GLY A 396 13.68 1.70 -12.31
N ARG A 397 13.35 1.93 -11.03
CA ARG A 397 11.96 2.19 -10.61
C ARG A 397 11.38 3.46 -11.22
N GLY A 398 12.19 4.50 -11.39
CA GLY A 398 11.77 5.73 -12.06
C GLY A 398 11.50 5.56 -13.56
N GLU A 399 11.97 4.48 -14.19
CA GLU A 399 11.72 4.18 -15.60
C GLU A 399 10.43 3.37 -15.82
N ALA A 400 9.79 2.90 -14.77
CA ALA A 400 8.46 2.31 -14.87
C ALA A 400 7.45 3.35 -15.32
N ARG A 401 6.38 2.89 -15.99
CA ARG A 401 5.34 3.78 -16.51
C ARG A 401 4.11 3.77 -15.66
N VAL A 402 3.48 4.92 -15.54
CA VAL A 402 2.12 5.04 -15.04
C VAL A 402 1.17 4.30 -15.98
N ILE A 403 0.26 3.52 -15.42
CA ILE A 403 -0.80 2.81 -16.15
C ILE A 403 -2.18 3.33 -15.72
N PRO A 404 -3.22 3.19 -16.54
CA PRO A 404 -4.60 3.41 -16.10
C PRO A 404 -4.97 2.51 -14.91
N SER A 405 -5.94 2.92 -14.12
CA SER A 405 -6.38 2.19 -12.92
C SER A 405 -5.26 2.01 -11.87
N MET A 406 -4.42 3.02 -11.68
CA MET A 406 -3.35 3.06 -10.67
C MET A 406 -3.63 4.18 -9.68
N TRP A 407 -3.29 3.97 -8.42
CA TRP A 407 -3.38 5.02 -7.41
C TRP A 407 -1.99 5.48 -7.00
N PHE A 408 -1.89 6.73 -6.59
CA PHE A 408 -0.65 7.35 -6.13
C PHE A 408 -0.87 8.06 -4.81
N SER A 409 0.14 8.09 -3.98
CA SER A 409 0.31 9.11 -2.98
C SER A 409 1.17 10.23 -3.55
N ILE A 410 0.59 11.45 -3.62
CA ILE A 410 1.30 12.64 -4.10
C ILE A 410 1.97 13.30 -2.91
N GLU A 411 3.17 12.85 -2.63
CA GLU A 411 4.03 13.28 -1.55
C GLU A 411 5.08 14.25 -2.06
N LEU A 412 5.18 15.41 -1.40
CA LEU A 412 6.11 16.47 -1.77
C LEU A 412 6.28 17.47 -0.63
N GLN A 413 7.29 18.33 -0.74
CA GLN A 413 7.57 19.34 0.24
C GLN A 413 7.97 20.66 -0.43
N ALA A 414 7.25 21.74 -0.11
CA ALA A 414 7.67 23.10 -0.47
C ALA A 414 8.34 23.80 0.72
N THR A 415 9.42 24.53 0.43
CA THR A 415 10.14 25.34 1.42
C THR A 415 9.92 26.82 1.12
N THR A 416 9.36 27.56 2.08
CA THR A 416 8.98 28.96 1.89
C THR A 416 9.49 29.81 3.05
N PRO A 417 10.20 30.93 2.80
CA PRO A 417 10.52 31.92 3.83
C PRO A 417 9.25 32.58 4.35
N VAL A 418 9.07 32.60 5.67
CA VAL A 418 7.88 33.18 6.34
C VAL A 418 8.24 34.53 6.95
N PRO A 419 7.68 35.65 6.45
CA PRO A 419 8.03 36.99 6.94
C PRO A 419 7.79 37.19 8.43
N GLU A 420 6.66 36.67 8.96
CA GLU A 420 6.32 36.77 10.39
C GLU A 420 7.29 36.00 11.28
N TRP A 421 8.06 35.09 10.70
CA TRP A 421 9.14 34.35 11.37
C TRP A 421 10.53 34.94 11.08
N GLY A 422 10.59 36.23 10.65
CA GLY A 422 11.86 36.89 10.31
C GLY A 422 12.53 36.33 9.07
N GLY A 423 11.78 35.71 8.17
CA GLY A 423 12.29 35.06 6.97
C GLY A 423 12.78 33.62 7.17
N GLN A 424 12.54 33.03 8.35
CA GLN A 424 12.81 31.61 8.58
C GLN A 424 12.09 30.77 7.53
N ALA A 425 12.81 29.84 6.92
CA ALA A 425 12.25 28.89 5.97
C ALA A 425 11.36 27.86 6.72
N VAL A 426 10.12 27.70 6.26
CA VAL A 426 9.19 26.70 6.76
C VAL A 426 8.97 25.66 5.66
N GLN A 427 8.98 24.40 6.05
CA GLN A 427 8.72 23.27 5.18
C GLN A 427 7.26 22.87 5.30
N MET A 428 6.56 22.86 4.16
CA MET A 428 5.18 22.36 4.06
C MET A 428 5.22 21.04 3.30
N ALA A 429 5.39 19.96 4.05
CA ALA A 429 5.25 18.61 3.50
C ALA A 429 3.77 18.26 3.45
N GLN A 430 3.32 17.80 2.32
CA GLN A 430 1.94 17.39 2.06
C GLN A 430 1.91 16.10 1.28
N GLU A 431 0.93 15.28 1.60
CA GLU A 431 0.68 14.03 0.90
C GLU A 431 -0.82 13.75 0.85
N GLU A 432 -1.31 13.46 -0.36
CA GLU A 432 -2.70 13.12 -0.59
C GLU A 432 -2.83 11.99 -1.59
N ASP A 433 -3.71 11.06 -1.28
CA ASP A 433 -4.01 9.94 -2.16
C ASP A 433 -4.79 10.38 -3.41
N MET A 434 -4.29 9.95 -4.56
CA MET A 434 -4.85 10.24 -5.89
C MET A 434 -5.26 8.94 -6.60
N ILE A 435 -6.37 8.98 -7.30
CA ILE A 435 -6.89 7.91 -8.16
C ILE A 435 -6.71 8.29 -9.62
N ILE A 436 -6.12 7.39 -10.41
CA ILE A 436 -6.20 7.39 -11.86
C ILE A 436 -7.25 6.37 -12.26
N ASP A 437 -8.37 6.82 -12.83
CA ASP A 437 -9.44 5.92 -13.25
C ASP A 437 -9.06 5.07 -14.50
N ALA A 438 -9.94 4.14 -14.87
CA ALA A 438 -9.74 3.29 -16.05
C ALA A 438 -9.62 4.08 -17.36
N GLY A 439 -10.13 5.30 -17.41
CA GLY A 439 -10.00 6.22 -18.54
C GLY A 439 -8.71 7.07 -18.49
N GLY A 440 -7.87 6.89 -17.46
CA GLY A 440 -6.63 7.65 -17.29
C GLY A 440 -6.82 9.07 -16.74
N ARG A 441 -7.96 9.39 -16.13
CA ARG A 441 -8.25 10.70 -15.52
C ARG A 441 -7.89 10.69 -14.05
N ASN A 442 -7.23 11.75 -13.61
CA ASN A 442 -6.80 11.93 -12.24
C ASN A 442 -7.87 12.63 -11.40
N ARG A 443 -8.01 12.21 -10.16
CA ARG A 443 -8.78 12.88 -9.12
C ARG A 443 -8.21 12.57 -7.74
N TRP A 444 -8.41 13.45 -6.78
CA TRP A 444 -8.13 13.13 -5.38
C TRP A 444 -9.05 12.00 -4.88
N ALA A 445 -8.54 11.09 -4.08
CA ALA A 445 -9.36 10.06 -3.44
C ALA A 445 -10.39 10.68 -2.48
N ARG A 446 -10.02 11.75 -1.81
CA ARG A 446 -10.94 12.55 -0.97
C ARG A 446 -10.92 14.01 -1.42
N GLN A 447 -9.92 14.74 -0.99
CA GLN A 447 -9.67 16.15 -1.25
C GLN A 447 -8.23 16.47 -0.89
N ARG A 448 -7.78 17.67 -1.20
CA ARG A 448 -6.47 18.19 -0.78
C ARG A 448 -6.65 19.14 0.41
N GLN A 449 -5.66 19.19 1.29
CA GLN A 449 -5.62 20.19 2.37
C GLN A 449 -5.36 21.58 1.80
N ASN A 450 -6.32 22.50 1.94
CA ASN A 450 -6.23 23.87 1.46
C ASN A 450 -6.04 24.91 2.60
N GLN A 451 -6.20 24.50 3.84
CA GLN A 451 -6.05 25.32 5.03
C GLN A 451 -5.36 24.52 6.12
N LEU A 452 -4.52 25.16 6.92
CA LEU A 452 -3.96 24.55 8.11
C LEU A 452 -5.08 24.19 9.10
N PHE A 453 -5.02 23.03 9.72
CA PHE A 453 -5.87 22.75 10.87
C PHE A 453 -5.46 23.66 12.01
N LEU A 454 -6.43 24.18 12.77
CA LEU A 454 -6.17 25.16 13.81
C LEU A 454 -6.40 24.55 15.20
N VAL A 455 -5.33 24.53 15.99
CA VAL A 455 -5.38 24.16 17.41
C VAL A 455 -5.43 25.46 18.23
N ARG A 456 -6.45 25.64 19.08
CA ARG A 456 -6.57 26.84 19.89
C ARG A 456 -5.50 26.85 20.98
N GLY A 457 -4.83 27.99 21.16
CA GLY A 457 -3.93 28.21 22.28
C GLY A 457 -4.68 28.12 23.62
N ALA A 458 -3.94 27.88 24.71
CA ALA A 458 -4.51 27.97 26.05
C ALA A 458 -5.16 29.36 26.27
N ARG A 459 -6.37 29.38 26.86
CA ARG A 459 -7.10 30.63 27.18
C ARG A 459 -6.36 31.46 28.22
#